data_3b5cc4f1342b772b8d93341bbf49a09a
#
_entry.id   3b5cc4f1342b772b8d93341bbf49a09a
#
_cell.length_a   1.000
_cell.length_b   1.000
_cell.length_c   1.000
_cell.angle_alpha   90.00
_cell.angle_beta   90.00
_cell.angle_gamma   90.00
#
_symmetry.space_group_name_H-M   'P 1'
#
loop_
_entity.id
_entity.type
_entity.pdbx_description
1 polymer ?
#
loop_
_entity_poly.entity_id
_entity_poly.type
_entity_poly.pdbx_seq_one_letter_code
_entity_poly.pdbx_strand_id
1 'polypeptide(L)'
;HVFGHEVQVLIVDDGSTDATADVARAAGAEVLELGQNQGLGAAVRAGFQAGVERNAGVVVFCDADGEYPPEELANLVKPILTGQADYVGGSRFLGRIDHMRPHRRFGNIVLTKTLSVIARRKITDGQTGYRAFSLDAARSAEIIHDFNYAQVLTLDLLAKGYRYEEVPISYHFRTTGESFIKLGNYLSNVVPAVYRELNAA
;
A
#
# COMPACT_ATOMS: atom_id res chain seq x y z
N HIS A 1 -1.12 5.61 -20.12
CA HIS A 1 0.02 4.73 -20.43
C HIS A 1 1.25 5.15 -19.64
N VAL A 2 2.00 4.16 -19.12
CA VAL A 2 3.29 4.38 -18.44
C VAL A 2 4.33 3.49 -19.11
N PHE A 3 5.42 4.07 -19.58
CA PHE A 3 6.47 3.38 -20.35
C PHE A 3 5.95 2.50 -21.50
N GLY A 4 4.86 2.92 -22.17
CA GLY A 4 4.24 2.19 -23.26
C GLY A 4 3.24 1.10 -22.81
N HIS A 5 3.14 0.81 -21.52
CA HIS A 5 2.17 -0.12 -20.98
C HIS A 5 0.82 0.57 -20.71
N GLU A 6 -0.26 -0.14 -20.95
CA GLU A 6 -1.60 0.31 -20.59
C GLU A 6 -1.75 0.33 -19.07
N VAL A 7 -2.43 1.35 -18.56
CA VAL A 7 -2.79 1.45 -17.14
C VAL A 7 -4.30 1.27 -17.02
N GLN A 8 -4.71 0.25 -16.28
CA GLN A 8 -6.11 0.04 -15.90
C GLN A 8 -6.30 0.52 -14.47
N VAL A 9 -7.36 1.27 -14.24
CA VAL A 9 -7.71 1.79 -12.91
C VAL A 9 -8.87 0.98 -12.36
N LEU A 10 -8.61 0.28 -11.25
CA LEU A 10 -9.61 -0.46 -10.49
C LEU A 10 -9.79 0.21 -9.13
N ILE A 11 -11.00 0.65 -8.84
CA ILE A 11 -11.38 1.10 -7.50
C ILE A 11 -12.00 -0.10 -6.76
N VAL A 12 -11.45 -0.44 -5.62
CA VAL A 12 -12.05 -1.41 -4.71
C VAL A 12 -12.85 -0.64 -3.66
N ASP A 13 -14.15 -0.77 -3.72
CA ASP A 13 -15.09 -0.11 -2.81
C ASP A 13 -15.44 -1.03 -1.65
N ASP A 14 -14.96 -0.70 -0.46
CA ASP A 14 -15.18 -1.46 0.77
C ASP A 14 -16.50 -1.07 1.48
N GLY A 15 -17.57 -1.03 0.71
CA GLY A 15 -18.93 -0.79 1.22
C GLY A 15 -19.23 0.68 1.51
N SER A 16 -18.85 1.59 0.63
CA SER A 16 -19.25 2.99 0.70
C SER A 16 -20.77 3.14 0.66
N THR A 17 -21.29 4.07 1.45
CA THR A 17 -22.73 4.39 1.51
C THR A 17 -23.08 5.68 0.77
N ASP A 18 -22.10 6.32 0.17
CA ASP A 18 -22.23 7.54 -0.62
C ASP A 18 -22.06 7.24 -2.13
N ALA A 19 -21.92 8.27 -2.95
CA ALA A 19 -21.79 8.15 -4.40
C ALA A 19 -20.36 7.73 -4.88
N THR A 20 -19.50 7.19 -4.01
CA THR A 20 -18.11 6.85 -4.35
C THR A 20 -18.00 5.96 -5.57
N ALA A 21 -18.76 4.85 -5.61
CA ALA A 21 -18.74 3.91 -6.73
C ALA A 21 -19.22 4.56 -8.05
N ASP A 22 -20.26 5.36 -7.99
CA ASP A 22 -20.83 6.03 -9.18
C ASP A 22 -19.87 7.11 -9.73
N VAL A 23 -19.25 7.87 -8.85
CA VAL A 23 -18.24 8.87 -9.22
C VAL A 23 -17.02 8.19 -9.88
N ALA A 24 -16.56 7.08 -9.33
CA ALA A 24 -15.46 6.33 -9.91
C ALA A 24 -15.79 5.79 -11.31
N ARG A 25 -16.97 5.20 -11.49
CA ARG A 25 -17.44 4.73 -12.82
C ARG A 25 -17.59 5.87 -13.81
N ALA A 26 -18.15 7.00 -13.40
CA ALA A 26 -18.30 8.20 -14.24
C ALA A 26 -16.93 8.75 -14.67
N ALA A 27 -15.87 8.59 -13.87
CA ALA A 27 -14.50 8.93 -14.20
C ALA A 27 -13.81 7.90 -15.11
N GLY A 28 -14.47 6.81 -15.48
CA GLY A 28 -13.94 5.76 -16.35
C GLY A 28 -13.15 4.66 -15.63
N ALA A 29 -13.19 4.61 -14.31
CA ALA A 29 -12.59 3.54 -13.55
C ALA A 29 -13.50 2.31 -13.50
N GLU A 30 -12.91 1.12 -13.46
CA GLU A 30 -13.64 -0.09 -13.06
C GLU A 30 -13.83 -0.08 -11.54
N VAL A 31 -14.96 -0.59 -11.07
CA VAL A 31 -15.28 -0.63 -9.64
C VAL A 31 -15.60 -2.06 -9.22
N LEU A 32 -14.87 -2.55 -8.21
CA LEU A 32 -15.13 -3.80 -7.51
C LEU A 32 -15.74 -3.47 -6.13
N GLU A 33 -17.02 -3.74 -5.99
CA GLU A 33 -17.75 -3.51 -4.74
C GLU A 33 -17.72 -4.75 -3.85
N LEU A 34 -17.27 -4.61 -2.59
CA LEU A 34 -17.26 -5.71 -1.61
C LEU A 34 -18.61 -5.86 -0.89
N GLY A 35 -19.54 -4.96 -1.17
CA GLY A 35 -20.93 -4.97 -0.66
C GLY A 35 -21.07 -4.47 0.78
N GLN A 36 -20.11 -4.72 1.65
CA GLN A 36 -20.07 -4.22 3.03
C GLN A 36 -18.64 -3.96 3.46
N ASN A 37 -18.45 -3.11 4.47
CA ASN A 37 -17.12 -2.81 4.99
C ASN A 37 -16.48 -4.05 5.62
N GLN A 38 -15.38 -4.50 5.04
CA GLN A 38 -14.59 -5.66 5.46
C GLN A 38 -13.20 -5.25 5.94
N GLY A 39 -12.84 -3.98 5.79
CA GLY A 39 -11.58 -3.39 6.19
C GLY A 39 -10.53 -3.32 5.09
N LEU A 40 -9.55 -2.45 5.30
CA LEU A 40 -8.52 -2.12 4.31
C LEU A 40 -7.77 -3.36 3.78
N GLY A 41 -7.46 -4.32 4.65
CA GLY A 41 -6.78 -5.56 4.24
C GLY A 41 -7.60 -6.38 3.25
N ALA A 42 -8.92 -6.45 3.45
CA ALA A 42 -9.84 -7.12 2.52
C ALA A 42 -9.86 -6.42 1.15
N ALA A 43 -9.93 -5.10 1.14
CA ALA A 43 -9.89 -4.31 -0.10
C ALA A 43 -8.57 -4.53 -0.87
N VAL A 44 -7.44 -4.56 -0.18
CA VAL A 44 -6.14 -4.80 -0.82
C VAL A 44 -6.02 -6.24 -1.35
N ARG A 45 -6.50 -7.24 -0.60
CA ARG A 45 -6.56 -8.64 -1.10
C ARG A 45 -7.39 -8.74 -2.37
N ALA A 46 -8.58 -8.12 -2.39
CA ALA A 46 -9.43 -8.12 -3.57
C ALA A 46 -8.77 -7.43 -4.77
N GLY A 47 -8.08 -6.32 -4.56
CA GLY A 47 -7.30 -5.64 -5.59
C GLY A 47 -6.14 -6.51 -6.12
N PHE A 48 -5.40 -7.20 -5.25
CA PHE A 48 -4.34 -8.13 -5.67
C PHE A 48 -4.90 -9.30 -6.46
N GLN A 49 -5.98 -9.91 -5.97
CA GLN A 49 -6.64 -11.01 -6.68
C GLN A 49 -7.08 -10.58 -8.08
N ALA A 50 -7.72 -9.42 -8.21
CA ALA A 50 -8.13 -8.88 -9.49
C ALA A 50 -6.93 -8.62 -10.43
N GLY A 51 -5.81 -8.11 -9.92
CA GLY A 51 -4.58 -7.94 -10.70
C GLY A 51 -3.98 -9.26 -11.17
N VAL A 52 -3.98 -10.27 -10.30
CA VAL A 52 -3.50 -11.62 -10.62
C VAL A 52 -4.38 -12.30 -11.67
N GLU A 53 -5.70 -12.23 -11.53
CA GLU A 53 -6.67 -12.80 -12.49
C GLU A 53 -6.54 -12.16 -13.88
N ARG A 54 -6.20 -10.89 -13.95
CA ARG A 54 -5.95 -10.15 -15.20
C ARG A 54 -4.55 -10.36 -15.75
N ASN A 55 -3.72 -11.12 -15.07
CA ASN A 55 -2.31 -11.32 -15.43
C ASN A 55 -1.56 -9.99 -15.62
N ALA A 56 -1.80 -9.03 -14.72
CA ALA A 56 -1.17 -7.71 -14.77
C ALA A 56 0.35 -7.81 -14.61
N GLY A 57 1.13 -7.14 -15.45
CA GLY A 57 2.59 -7.15 -15.34
C GLY A 57 3.09 -6.53 -14.02
N VAL A 58 2.39 -5.50 -13.55
CA VAL A 58 2.63 -4.83 -12.26
C VAL A 58 1.28 -4.49 -11.62
N VAL A 59 1.14 -4.76 -10.34
CA VAL A 59 -0.02 -4.33 -9.53
C VAL A 59 0.40 -3.15 -8.66
N VAL A 60 -0.35 -2.06 -8.72
CA VAL A 60 -0.07 -0.87 -7.91
C VAL A 60 -1.24 -0.60 -6.98
N PHE A 61 -0.94 -0.39 -5.72
CA PHE A 61 -1.89 0.08 -4.72
C PHE A 61 -1.62 1.55 -4.41
N CYS A 62 -2.69 2.34 -4.37
CA CYS A 62 -2.65 3.74 -3.98
C CYS A 62 -3.92 4.10 -3.19
N ASP A 63 -3.76 4.73 -2.02
CA ASP A 63 -4.91 5.28 -1.28
C ASP A 63 -5.58 6.38 -2.11
N ALA A 64 -6.91 6.34 -2.20
CA ALA A 64 -7.71 7.26 -3.02
C ALA A 64 -8.14 8.54 -2.26
N ASP A 65 -7.37 8.95 -1.25
CA ASP A 65 -7.68 10.10 -0.39
C ASP A 65 -6.97 11.41 -0.80
N GLY A 66 -6.26 11.38 -1.93
CA GLY A 66 -5.53 12.53 -2.47
C GLY A 66 -4.21 12.83 -1.75
N GLU A 67 -3.76 11.97 -0.83
CA GLU A 67 -2.45 12.12 -0.17
C GLU A 67 -1.28 11.86 -1.14
N TYR A 68 -1.49 11.04 -2.19
CA TYR A 68 -0.45 10.65 -3.15
C TYR A 68 -0.80 11.07 -4.57
N PRO A 69 0.12 11.73 -5.31
CA PRO A 69 -0.11 12.11 -6.71
C PRO A 69 0.00 10.88 -7.63
N PRO A 70 -1.07 10.55 -8.38
CA PRO A 70 -1.04 9.40 -9.31
C PRO A 70 0.01 9.55 -10.42
N GLU A 71 0.43 10.76 -10.72
CA GLU A 71 1.44 11.09 -11.74
C GLU A 71 2.81 10.47 -11.41
N GLU A 72 3.06 10.18 -10.15
CA GLU A 72 4.32 9.55 -9.70
C GLU A 72 4.32 8.02 -9.87
N LEU A 73 3.24 7.44 -10.42
CA LEU A 73 3.13 6.01 -10.74
C LEU A 73 4.37 5.48 -11.49
N ALA A 74 4.88 6.25 -12.43
CA ALA A 74 6.06 5.89 -13.22
C ALA A 74 7.29 5.59 -12.35
N ASN A 75 7.48 6.33 -11.25
CA ASN A 75 8.60 6.14 -10.33
C ASN A 75 8.51 4.78 -9.61
N LEU A 76 7.28 4.37 -9.23
CA LEU A 76 7.06 3.11 -8.51
C LEU A 76 7.22 1.89 -9.42
N VAL A 77 6.72 1.96 -10.65
CA VAL A 77 6.71 0.79 -11.54
C VAL A 77 8.06 0.56 -12.23
N LYS A 78 8.87 1.60 -12.39
CA LYS A 78 10.15 1.53 -13.10
C LYS A 78 11.09 0.44 -12.55
N PRO A 79 11.38 0.33 -11.24
CA PRO A 79 12.27 -0.70 -10.71
C PRO A 79 11.79 -2.12 -10.98
N ILE A 80 10.46 -2.33 -11.02
CA ILE A 80 9.87 -3.65 -11.33
C ILE A 80 10.02 -3.95 -12.82
N LEU A 81 9.66 -3.02 -13.69
CA LEU A 81 9.75 -3.19 -15.14
C LEU A 81 11.20 -3.41 -15.64
N THR A 82 12.18 -2.85 -14.90
CA THR A 82 13.61 -3.04 -15.19
C THR A 82 14.22 -4.25 -14.48
N GLY A 83 13.43 -5.02 -13.72
CA GLY A 83 13.89 -6.21 -13.01
C GLY A 83 14.82 -5.90 -11.82
N GLN A 84 14.83 -4.69 -11.30
CA GLN A 84 15.63 -4.28 -10.14
C GLN A 84 14.96 -4.68 -8.83
N ALA A 85 13.63 -4.61 -8.76
CA ALA A 85 12.83 -4.94 -7.59
C ALA A 85 11.61 -5.80 -7.97
N ASP A 86 11.06 -6.49 -6.98
CA ASP A 86 9.81 -7.23 -7.08
C ASP A 86 8.69 -6.52 -6.30
N TYR A 87 9.07 -5.69 -5.33
CA TYR A 87 8.20 -4.89 -4.51
C TYR A 87 8.81 -3.51 -4.27
N VAL A 88 8.03 -2.46 -4.49
CA VAL A 88 8.48 -1.06 -4.37
C VAL A 88 7.54 -0.30 -3.44
N GLY A 89 8.13 0.36 -2.44
CA GLY A 89 7.44 1.32 -1.58
C GLY A 89 7.71 2.76 -2.00
N GLY A 90 6.68 3.57 -2.11
CA GLY A 90 6.84 5.01 -2.27
C GLY A 90 7.18 5.66 -0.93
N SER A 91 8.40 6.15 -0.75
CA SER A 91 8.81 6.77 0.50
C SER A 91 8.58 8.27 0.49
N ARG A 92 7.72 8.72 1.41
CA ARG A 92 7.47 10.14 1.69
C ARG A 92 8.71 10.83 2.26
N PHE A 93 9.52 10.08 3.04
CA PHE A 93 10.71 10.61 3.69
C PHE A 93 11.93 10.69 2.77
N LEU A 94 11.90 10.05 1.61
CA LEU A 94 12.87 10.25 0.53
C LEU A 94 12.45 11.36 -0.45
N GLY A 95 11.17 11.69 -0.48
CA GLY A 95 10.59 12.67 -1.38
C GLY A 95 10.19 13.97 -0.68
N ARG A 96 9.05 14.53 -1.08
CA ARG A 96 8.56 15.81 -0.57
C ARG A 96 7.33 15.61 0.30
N ILE A 97 7.35 16.18 1.49
CA ILE A 97 6.21 16.23 2.40
C ILE A 97 5.77 17.69 2.51
N ASP A 98 4.61 18.04 1.92
CA ASP A 98 4.09 19.41 2.00
C ASP A 98 3.66 19.75 3.43
N HIS A 99 2.90 18.86 4.08
CA HIS A 99 2.51 19.00 5.48
C HIS A 99 2.19 17.64 6.09
N MET A 100 2.75 17.35 7.26
CA MET A 100 2.42 16.18 8.05
C MET A 100 2.34 16.56 9.53
N ARG A 101 1.26 16.19 10.20
CA ARG A 101 1.09 16.48 11.65
C ARG A 101 2.26 15.90 12.45
N PRO A 102 2.89 16.64 13.38
CA PRO A 102 4.10 16.19 14.08
C PRO A 102 3.95 14.83 14.79
N HIS A 103 2.83 14.56 15.44
CA HIS A 103 2.56 13.28 16.10
C HIS A 103 2.46 12.12 15.10
N ARG A 104 1.84 12.34 13.91
CA ARG A 104 1.77 11.35 12.85
C ARG A 104 3.17 11.06 12.27
N ARG A 105 3.97 12.13 12.07
CA ARG A 105 5.36 12.00 11.63
C ARG A 105 6.20 11.21 12.61
N PHE A 106 6.11 11.52 13.89
CA PHE A 106 6.83 10.80 14.96
C PHE A 106 6.42 9.32 14.99
N GLY A 107 5.11 9.02 15.00
CA GLY A 107 4.60 7.65 14.97
C GLY A 107 5.12 6.86 13.76
N ASN A 108 5.05 7.44 12.56
CA ASN A 108 5.56 6.81 11.35
C ASN A 108 7.06 6.51 11.44
N ILE A 109 7.87 7.43 11.98
CA ILE A 109 9.32 7.22 12.14
C ILE A 109 9.60 6.07 13.13
N VAL A 110 8.90 6.03 14.26
CA VAL A 110 9.08 4.97 15.27
C VAL A 110 8.73 3.60 14.66
N LEU A 111 7.55 3.50 14.03
CA LEU A 111 7.08 2.26 13.41
C LEU A 111 8.00 1.80 12.26
N THR A 112 8.45 2.74 11.43
CA THR A 112 9.39 2.44 10.34
C THR A 112 10.74 1.96 10.87
N LYS A 113 11.26 2.57 11.93
CA LYS A 113 12.51 2.12 12.57
C LYS A 113 12.37 0.71 13.15
N THR A 114 11.26 0.43 13.82
CA THR A 114 10.96 -0.91 14.32
C THR A 114 10.94 -1.93 13.18
N LEU A 115 10.23 -1.62 12.09
CA LEU A 115 10.20 -2.45 10.90
C LEU A 115 11.60 -2.67 10.31
N SER A 116 12.42 -1.62 10.20
CA SER A 116 13.80 -1.70 9.70
C SER A 116 14.68 -2.63 10.54
N VAL A 117 14.52 -2.59 11.87
CA VAL A 117 15.28 -3.47 12.79
C VAL A 117 14.84 -4.93 12.60
N ILE A 118 13.55 -5.20 12.56
CA ILE A 118 13.00 -6.55 12.37
C ILE A 118 13.42 -7.11 11.00
N ALA A 119 13.25 -6.33 9.95
CA ALA A 119 13.62 -6.69 8.58
C ALA A 119 15.15 -6.78 8.35
N ARG A 120 15.95 -6.36 9.32
CA ARG A 120 17.44 -6.25 9.20
C ARG A 120 17.85 -5.50 7.92
N ARG A 121 17.04 -4.53 7.51
CA ARG A 121 17.22 -3.75 6.29
C ARG A 121 16.81 -2.30 6.54
N LYS A 122 17.50 -1.36 5.89
CA LYS A 122 17.11 0.05 5.94
C LYS A 122 15.79 0.23 5.19
N ILE A 123 14.76 0.65 5.91
CA ILE A 123 13.46 1.06 5.38
C ILE A 123 13.25 2.51 5.82
N THR A 124 12.80 3.36 4.92
CA THR A 124 12.61 4.79 5.18
C THR A 124 11.15 5.16 5.41
N ASP A 125 10.19 4.41 4.83
CA ASP A 125 8.76 4.60 5.02
C ASP A 125 7.96 3.29 4.99
N GLY A 126 7.79 2.67 6.14
CA GLY A 126 7.00 1.43 6.28
C GLY A 126 5.49 1.64 6.30
N GLN A 127 4.99 2.90 6.27
CA GLN A 127 3.57 3.23 6.44
C GLN A 127 2.93 3.88 5.21
N THR A 128 3.65 3.90 4.09
CA THR A 128 3.11 4.48 2.86
C THR A 128 1.95 3.66 2.31
N GLY A 129 0.93 4.33 1.80
CA GLY A 129 -0.19 3.74 1.04
C GLY A 129 0.05 3.75 -0.49
N TYR A 130 1.26 4.00 -0.97
CA TYR A 130 1.58 3.97 -2.39
C TYR A 130 2.69 2.94 -2.66
N ARG A 131 2.31 1.83 -3.28
CA ARG A 131 3.17 0.64 -3.42
C ARG A 131 2.96 -0.05 -4.75
N ALA A 132 4.02 -0.65 -5.30
CA ALA A 132 3.97 -1.42 -6.54
C ALA A 132 4.55 -2.83 -6.31
N PHE A 133 4.00 -3.82 -7.01
CA PHE A 133 4.32 -5.23 -6.86
C PHE A 133 4.44 -5.88 -8.24
N SER A 134 5.45 -6.71 -8.44
CA SER A 134 5.44 -7.65 -9.56
C SER A 134 4.24 -8.59 -9.43
N LEU A 135 3.82 -9.22 -10.54
CA LEU A 135 2.72 -10.18 -10.50
C LEU A 135 3.00 -11.32 -9.51
N ASP A 136 4.24 -11.80 -9.46
CA ASP A 136 4.63 -12.90 -8.57
C ASP A 136 4.60 -12.45 -7.10
N ALA A 137 5.06 -11.24 -6.79
CA ALA A 137 4.95 -10.69 -5.44
C ALA A 137 3.50 -10.48 -5.03
N ALA A 138 2.64 -9.96 -5.92
CA ALA A 138 1.21 -9.78 -5.64
C ALA A 138 0.48 -11.12 -5.42
N ARG A 139 0.85 -12.16 -6.19
CA ARG A 139 0.31 -13.52 -6.06
C ARG A 139 0.72 -14.19 -4.74
N SER A 140 1.93 -13.94 -4.28
CA SER A 140 2.50 -14.55 -3.09
C SER A 140 2.19 -13.79 -1.81
N ALA A 141 1.66 -12.57 -1.92
CA ALA A 141 1.40 -11.68 -0.80
C ALA A 141 0.32 -12.25 0.14
N GLU A 142 0.64 -12.38 1.42
CA GLU A 142 -0.29 -12.82 2.45
C GLU A 142 -0.69 -11.63 3.34
N ILE A 143 -1.95 -11.22 3.24
CA ILE A 143 -2.52 -10.14 4.06
C ILE A 143 -3.44 -10.79 5.08
N ILE A 144 -2.89 -11.07 6.26
CA ILE A 144 -3.57 -11.82 7.33
C ILE A 144 -4.44 -10.93 8.24
N HIS A 145 -4.40 -9.59 8.06
CA HIS A 145 -5.16 -8.63 8.88
C HIS A 145 -5.86 -7.59 8.04
N ASP A 146 -7.08 -7.26 8.44
CA ASP A 146 -7.90 -6.25 7.76
C ASP A 146 -7.61 -4.81 8.24
N PHE A 147 -6.88 -4.64 9.33
CA PHE A 147 -6.66 -3.34 9.95
C PHE A 147 -5.42 -2.58 9.45
N ASN A 148 -4.25 -3.19 9.43
CA ASN A 148 -3.02 -2.59 8.89
C ASN A 148 -2.10 -3.64 8.30
N TYR A 149 -2.15 -3.76 7.01
CA TYR A 149 -1.40 -4.75 6.25
C TYR A 149 0.04 -4.31 5.94
N ALA A 150 0.32 -3.00 5.94
CA ALA A 150 1.51 -2.43 5.32
C ALA A 150 2.84 -2.99 5.86
N GLN A 151 2.96 -3.12 7.18
CA GLN A 151 4.19 -3.65 7.82
C GLN A 151 4.29 -5.16 7.68
N VAL A 152 3.18 -5.86 7.92
CA VAL A 152 3.12 -7.33 7.84
C VAL A 152 3.40 -7.78 6.42
N LEU A 153 2.78 -7.17 5.42
CA LEU A 153 3.04 -7.45 4.00
C LEU A 153 4.51 -7.20 3.62
N THR A 154 5.13 -6.15 4.15
CA THR A 154 6.55 -5.88 3.88
C THR A 154 7.43 -6.99 4.46
N LEU A 155 7.16 -7.45 5.69
CA LEU A 155 7.89 -8.55 6.32
C LEU A 155 7.66 -9.88 5.60
N ASP A 156 6.41 -10.19 5.25
CA ASP A 156 6.03 -11.39 4.50
C ASP A 156 6.82 -11.50 3.19
N LEU A 157 6.77 -10.47 2.35
CA LEU A 157 7.47 -10.49 1.07
C LEU A 157 8.99 -10.53 1.21
N LEU A 158 9.55 -9.85 2.20
CA LEU A 158 10.99 -9.93 2.50
C LEU A 158 11.40 -11.33 3.00
N ALA A 159 10.59 -11.97 3.85
CA ALA A 159 10.84 -13.34 4.32
C ALA A 159 10.77 -14.36 3.18
N LYS A 160 9.89 -14.14 2.20
CA LYS A 160 9.79 -14.92 0.96
C LYS A 160 10.92 -14.64 -0.04
N GLY A 161 11.83 -13.71 0.25
CA GLY A 161 13.01 -13.40 -0.56
C GLY A 161 12.77 -12.42 -1.72
N TYR A 162 11.62 -11.74 -1.75
CA TYR A 162 11.35 -10.71 -2.76
C TYR A 162 12.23 -9.48 -2.56
N ARG A 163 12.71 -8.93 -3.68
CA ARG A 163 13.59 -7.75 -3.68
C ARG A 163 12.75 -6.50 -3.46
N TYR A 164 13.03 -5.80 -2.38
CA TYR A 164 12.35 -4.55 -2.00
C TYR A 164 13.19 -3.34 -2.37
N GLU A 165 12.54 -2.30 -2.88
CA GLU A 165 13.14 -0.98 -3.12
C GLU A 165 12.22 0.15 -2.64
N GLU A 166 12.79 1.31 -2.36
CA GLU A 166 12.03 2.53 -2.07
C GLU A 166 12.37 3.62 -3.07
N VAL A 167 11.34 4.28 -3.54
CA VAL A 167 11.46 5.43 -4.42
C VAL A 167 10.87 6.69 -3.76
N PRO A 168 11.43 7.88 -4.01
CA PRO A 168 10.86 9.11 -3.48
C PRO A 168 9.48 9.37 -4.10
N ILE A 169 8.52 9.76 -3.24
CA ILE A 169 7.20 10.24 -3.64
C ILE A 169 6.84 11.52 -2.89
N SER A 170 5.94 12.30 -3.48
CA SER A 170 5.33 13.44 -2.83
C SER A 170 4.18 13.02 -1.92
N TYR A 171 3.97 13.79 -0.86
CA TYR A 171 2.88 13.61 0.08
C TYR A 171 2.15 14.93 0.29
N HIS A 172 0.86 14.93 0.01
CA HIS A 172 -0.03 16.06 0.22
C HIS A 172 -0.88 15.84 1.47
N PHE A 173 -1.19 16.92 2.17
CA PHE A 173 -2.12 16.82 3.29
C PHE A 173 -3.54 16.69 2.74
N ARG A 174 -4.24 15.61 3.09
CA ARG A 174 -5.62 15.46 2.67
C ARG A 174 -6.52 16.50 3.31
N THR A 175 -7.42 17.06 2.51
CA THR A 175 -8.36 18.09 2.92
C THR A 175 -9.74 17.55 3.27
N THR A 176 -10.02 16.27 2.94
CA THR A 176 -11.31 15.61 3.13
C THR A 176 -11.15 14.29 3.89
N GLY A 177 -12.22 13.84 4.53
CA GLY A 177 -12.26 12.58 5.28
C GLY A 177 -11.56 12.62 6.65
N GLU A 178 -11.80 11.60 7.45
CA GLU A 178 -11.21 11.41 8.77
C GLU A 178 -10.23 10.23 8.80
N SER A 179 -9.24 10.29 9.70
CA SER A 179 -8.30 9.17 9.89
C SER A 179 -8.92 8.12 10.79
N PHE A 180 -9.08 6.90 10.30
CA PHE A 180 -9.59 5.76 11.08
C PHE A 180 -8.54 5.20 12.05
N ILE A 181 -7.26 5.56 11.92
CA ILE A 181 -6.17 5.02 12.74
C ILE A 181 -6.12 5.75 14.09
N LYS A 182 -6.58 5.07 15.14
CA LYS A 182 -6.37 5.48 16.55
C LYS A 182 -5.19 4.68 17.12
N LEU A 183 -4.21 5.36 17.71
CA LEU A 183 -2.93 4.77 18.15
C LEU A 183 -3.11 3.55 19.09
N GLY A 184 -4.09 3.58 19.99
CA GLY A 184 -4.37 2.47 20.90
C GLY A 184 -4.83 1.21 20.17
N ASN A 185 -5.76 1.34 19.23
CA ASN A 185 -6.25 0.23 18.41
C ASN A 185 -5.16 -0.28 17.45
N TYR A 186 -4.27 0.61 17.02
CA TYR A 186 -3.14 0.26 16.17
C TYR A 186 -2.19 -0.72 16.89
N LEU A 187 -1.72 -0.37 18.07
CA LEU A 187 -0.76 -1.19 18.81
C LEU A 187 -1.34 -2.55 19.22
N SER A 188 -2.61 -2.59 19.65
CA SER A 188 -3.27 -3.84 20.06
C SER A 188 -3.46 -4.85 18.91
N ASN A 189 -3.54 -4.39 17.67
CA ASN A 189 -3.73 -5.26 16.50
C ASN A 189 -2.42 -5.59 15.77
N VAL A 190 -1.48 -4.64 15.69
CA VAL A 190 -0.24 -4.82 14.92
C VAL A 190 0.79 -5.66 15.67
N VAL A 191 0.91 -5.49 17.00
CA VAL A 191 1.90 -6.23 17.79
C VAL A 191 1.67 -7.76 17.73
N PRO A 192 0.46 -8.30 17.93
CA PRO A 192 0.20 -9.72 17.77
C PRO A 192 0.42 -10.23 16.34
N ALA A 193 0.14 -9.38 15.34
CA ALA A 193 0.34 -9.74 13.94
C ALA A 193 1.81 -9.91 13.60
N VAL A 194 2.64 -8.94 13.96
CA VAL A 194 4.10 -9.02 13.79
C VAL A 194 4.68 -10.20 14.56
N TYR A 195 4.17 -10.46 15.79
CA TYR A 195 4.61 -11.62 16.57
C TYR A 195 4.28 -12.96 15.87
N ARG A 196 3.10 -13.09 15.27
CA ARG A 196 2.72 -14.28 14.51
C ARG A 196 3.62 -14.48 13.30
N GLU A 197 3.87 -13.42 12.53
CA GLU A 197 4.72 -13.45 11.34
C GLU A 197 6.15 -13.90 11.67
N LEU A 198 6.70 -13.38 12.77
CA LEU A 198 8.04 -13.76 13.23
C LEU A 198 8.15 -15.21 13.75
N ASN A 199 7.02 -15.87 14.09
CA ASN A 199 6.99 -17.26 14.58
C ASN A 199 6.39 -18.24 13.57
N ALA A 200 5.96 -17.78 12.39
CA ALA A 200 5.45 -18.62 11.31
C ALA A 200 6.55 -19.06 10.32
N ALA A 201 7.77 -18.54 10.48
CA ALA A 201 8.93 -18.83 9.63
C ALA A 201 9.81 -19.96 10.17
#